data_9408ae10eefea578f6b2296a46c941a9
#
_entry.id   9408ae10eefea578f6b2296a46c941a9
#
_cell.length_a   1.000
_cell.length_b   1.000
_cell.length_c   1.000
_cell.angle_alpha   90.00
_cell.angle_beta   90.00
_cell.angle_gamma   90.00
#
_symmetry.space_group_name_H-M   'P 1'
#
loop_
_entity.id
_entity.type
_entity.pdbx_description
1 polymer ?
#
loop_
_entity_poly.entity_id
_entity_poly.type
_entity_poly.pdbx_seq_one_letter_code
_entity_poly.pdbx_strand_id
1 'polypeptide(L)'
;MIDGVILTDCKTLEEYCEKKLAEYKEKGWSTIGCTIEFYNEAGVYTLDEAKKWELYGTYSDIHKDAYGFRPRFNFKEYTLTELNQMLDDVVITAKRVRQEEEFVERENWKEYRKQMIEHAEYFGISIADAVIEDMKKSDCQYSGCLLYT
;
A
#
# COMPACT_ATOMS: atom_id res chain seq x y z
N MET A 1 -0.56 5.88 -12.83
CA MET A 1 -1.93 6.39 -12.62
C MET A 1 -2.53 5.52 -11.54
N ILE A 2 -2.90 6.15 -10.43
CA ILE A 2 -3.62 5.44 -9.36
C ILE A 2 -5.06 5.41 -9.85
N ASP A 3 -5.61 4.20 -10.08
CA ASP A 3 -6.99 3.98 -10.56
C ASP A 3 -8.05 4.28 -9.47
N GLY A 4 -7.93 5.42 -8.82
CA GLY A 4 -8.97 6.02 -8.02
C GLY A 4 -9.60 7.13 -8.85
N VAL A 5 -10.53 6.78 -9.73
CA VAL A 5 -11.24 7.77 -10.56
C VAL A 5 -12.02 8.69 -9.63
N ILE A 6 -11.46 9.88 -9.35
CA ILE A 6 -12.25 10.98 -8.84
C ILE A 6 -13.19 11.34 -9.99
N LEU A 7 -14.45 10.93 -9.87
CA LEU A 7 -15.48 11.22 -10.86
C LEU A 7 -15.63 12.74 -10.95
N THR A 8 -15.00 13.35 -11.97
CA THR A 8 -14.89 14.81 -12.11
C THR A 8 -16.22 15.44 -12.54
N ASP A 9 -17.12 14.64 -13.12
CA ASP A 9 -18.32 15.15 -13.80
C ASP A 9 -19.59 15.22 -12.93
N CYS A 10 -19.46 14.95 -11.61
CA CYS A 10 -20.57 15.03 -10.67
C CYS A 10 -20.76 16.45 -10.17
N LYS A 11 -22.03 16.86 -9.98
CA LYS A 11 -22.40 18.18 -9.44
C LYS A 11 -22.83 18.11 -7.99
N THR A 12 -23.30 16.96 -7.53
CA THR A 12 -23.76 16.75 -6.15
C THR A 12 -23.08 15.52 -5.53
N LEU A 13 -23.15 15.42 -4.20
CA LEU A 13 -22.64 14.27 -3.46
C LEU A 13 -23.45 13.01 -3.79
N GLU A 14 -24.77 13.15 -3.96
CA GLU A 14 -25.69 12.08 -4.35
C GLU A 14 -25.28 11.44 -5.68
N GLU A 15 -25.11 12.29 -6.71
CA GLU A 15 -24.66 11.84 -8.03
C GLU A 15 -23.30 11.14 -7.99
N TYR A 16 -22.41 11.64 -7.16
CA TYR A 16 -21.10 11.04 -6.94
C TYR A 16 -21.20 9.63 -6.30
N CYS A 17 -22.02 9.50 -5.26
CA CYS A 17 -22.27 8.22 -4.60
C CYS A 17 -22.91 7.20 -5.55
N GLU A 18 -23.89 7.60 -6.36
CA GLU A 18 -24.57 6.73 -7.33
C GLU A 18 -23.60 6.21 -8.41
N LYS A 19 -22.79 7.09 -8.99
CA LYS A 19 -21.79 6.71 -10.00
C LYS A 19 -20.73 5.76 -9.42
N LYS A 20 -20.23 6.08 -8.22
CA LYS A 20 -19.23 5.25 -7.52
C LYS A 20 -19.81 3.89 -7.17
N LEU A 21 -21.05 3.84 -6.69
CA LEU A 21 -21.75 2.61 -6.40
C LEU A 21 -21.91 1.71 -7.65
N ALA A 22 -22.25 2.31 -8.79
CA ALA A 22 -22.37 1.59 -10.06
C ALA A 22 -21.02 1.01 -10.52
N GLU A 23 -19.98 1.82 -10.48
CA GLU A 23 -18.61 1.39 -10.83
C GLU A 23 -18.11 0.25 -9.92
N TYR A 24 -18.33 0.35 -8.61
CA TYR A 24 -17.90 -0.67 -7.66
C TYR A 24 -18.66 -1.99 -7.83
N LYS A 25 -19.96 -1.91 -8.15
CA LYS A 25 -20.76 -3.11 -8.50
C LYS A 25 -20.25 -3.79 -9.77
N GLU A 26 -19.92 -3.01 -10.79
CA GLU A 26 -19.36 -3.54 -12.04
C GLU A 26 -18.02 -4.24 -11.82
N LYS A 27 -17.17 -3.69 -10.96
CA LYS A 27 -15.87 -4.27 -10.57
C LYS A 27 -15.96 -5.40 -9.55
N GLY A 28 -17.13 -5.68 -9.00
CA GLY A 28 -17.32 -6.67 -7.92
C GLY A 28 -16.69 -6.26 -6.58
N TRP A 29 -16.51 -4.95 -6.36
CA TRP A 29 -15.92 -4.41 -5.14
C TRP A 29 -16.98 -4.18 -4.05
N SER A 30 -16.52 -3.99 -2.80
CA SER A 30 -17.39 -3.62 -1.69
C SER A 30 -18.02 -2.24 -1.93
N THR A 31 -19.33 -2.14 -1.73
CA THR A 31 -20.10 -0.91 -1.93
C THR A 31 -20.38 -0.13 -0.64
N ILE A 32 -19.90 -0.61 0.52
CA ILE A 32 -20.18 -0.01 1.82
C ILE A 32 -19.73 1.45 1.91
N GLY A 33 -18.60 1.79 1.30
CA GLY A 33 -18.04 3.13 1.28
C GLY A 33 -18.61 4.08 0.21
N CYS A 34 -19.74 3.73 -0.43
CA CYS A 34 -20.28 4.49 -1.56
C CYS A 34 -21.63 5.17 -1.26
N THR A 35 -22.05 5.22 0.01
CA THR A 35 -23.34 5.81 0.39
C THR A 35 -23.19 7.17 1.04
N ILE A 36 -24.24 7.99 0.95
CA ILE A 36 -24.28 9.31 1.60
C ILE A 36 -24.14 9.18 3.12
N GLU A 37 -24.78 8.16 3.70
CA GLU A 37 -24.73 7.89 5.13
C GLU A 37 -23.28 7.65 5.59
N PHE A 38 -22.51 6.88 4.81
CA PHE A 38 -21.10 6.63 5.09
C PHE A 38 -20.27 7.92 5.12
N TYR A 39 -20.46 8.81 4.13
CA TYR A 39 -19.77 10.09 4.12
C TYR A 39 -20.22 11.01 5.26
N ASN A 40 -21.51 11.04 5.57
CA ASN A 40 -22.06 11.85 6.68
C ASN A 40 -21.52 11.38 8.04
N GLU A 41 -21.41 10.08 8.27
CA GLU A 41 -20.79 9.49 9.47
C GLU A 41 -19.32 9.87 9.61
N ALA A 42 -18.61 10.00 8.48
CA ALA A 42 -17.24 10.51 8.43
C ALA A 42 -17.13 12.04 8.58
N GLY A 43 -18.27 12.74 8.72
CA GLY A 43 -18.33 14.20 8.82
C GLY A 43 -18.13 14.92 7.47
N VAL A 44 -18.41 14.25 6.35
CA VAL A 44 -18.28 14.75 4.97
C VAL A 44 -19.68 14.97 4.42
N TYR A 45 -20.01 16.22 4.08
CA TYR A 45 -21.37 16.63 3.71
C TYR A 45 -21.48 17.21 2.32
N THR A 46 -20.37 17.51 1.68
CA THR A 46 -20.35 18.13 0.34
C THR A 46 -19.51 17.30 -0.63
N LEU A 47 -19.76 17.47 -1.92
CA LEU A 47 -18.98 16.82 -2.98
C LEU A 47 -17.49 17.20 -2.91
N ASP A 48 -17.17 18.46 -2.61
CA ASP A 48 -15.79 18.93 -2.46
C ASP A 48 -15.10 18.23 -1.29
N GLU A 49 -15.78 18.15 -0.15
CA GLU A 49 -15.26 17.42 1.01
C GLU A 49 -15.08 15.93 0.74
N ALA A 50 -15.99 15.29 -0.02
CA ALA A 50 -15.87 13.87 -0.37
C ALA A 50 -14.64 13.63 -1.27
N LYS A 51 -14.42 14.47 -2.26
CA LYS A 51 -13.22 14.41 -3.11
C LYS A 51 -11.93 14.60 -2.30
N LYS A 52 -11.90 15.57 -1.39
CA LYS A 52 -10.76 15.81 -0.49
C LYS A 52 -10.51 14.63 0.46
N TRP A 53 -11.58 14.06 1.00
CA TRP A 53 -11.49 12.92 1.91
C TRP A 53 -10.88 11.68 1.23
N GLU A 54 -11.25 11.41 -0.01
CA GLU A 54 -10.68 10.31 -0.79
C GLU A 54 -9.23 10.54 -1.16
N LEU A 55 -8.89 11.77 -1.58
CA LEU A 55 -7.50 12.13 -1.82
C LEU A 55 -6.65 12.00 -0.55
N TYR A 56 -7.17 12.43 0.59
CA TYR A 56 -6.50 12.29 1.88
C TYR A 56 -6.30 10.81 2.25
N GLY A 57 -7.31 9.95 2.02
CA GLY A 57 -7.19 8.51 2.24
C GLY A 57 -6.06 7.91 1.42
N THR A 58 -6.04 8.17 0.12
CA THR A 58 -4.99 7.71 -0.80
C THR A 58 -3.61 8.25 -0.41
N TYR A 59 -3.53 9.56 -0.10
CA TYR A 59 -2.30 10.18 0.38
C TYR A 59 -1.79 9.52 1.66
N SER A 60 -2.69 9.28 2.63
CA SER A 60 -2.35 8.66 3.92
C SER A 60 -1.79 7.25 3.76
N ASP A 61 -2.33 6.45 2.84
CA ASP A 61 -1.85 5.10 2.56
C ASP A 61 -0.45 5.13 1.92
N ILE A 62 -0.27 5.94 0.87
CA ILE A 62 1.03 6.07 0.20
C ILE A 62 2.08 6.71 1.11
N HIS A 63 1.68 7.65 1.97
CA HIS A 63 2.57 8.23 2.95
C HIS A 63 3.08 7.18 3.95
N LYS A 64 2.22 6.23 4.35
CA LYS A 64 2.65 5.10 5.18
C LYS A 64 3.69 4.24 4.47
N ASP A 65 3.52 3.98 3.16
CA ASP A 65 4.49 3.23 2.35
C ASP A 65 5.83 3.99 2.21
N ALA A 66 5.77 5.32 2.10
CA ALA A 66 6.98 6.15 1.94
C ALA A 66 7.75 6.39 3.25
N TYR A 67 7.04 6.54 4.37
CA TYR A 67 7.61 7.04 5.63
C TYR A 67 7.34 6.15 6.85
N GLY A 68 6.58 5.07 6.70
CA GLY A 68 6.26 4.12 7.78
C GLY A 68 5.12 4.56 8.71
N PHE A 69 4.52 5.74 8.52
CA PHE A 69 3.41 6.22 9.36
C PHE A 69 2.36 6.97 8.54
N ARG A 70 1.12 7.02 9.06
CA ARG A 70 0.01 7.79 8.48
C ARG A 70 0.00 9.20 9.05
N PRO A 71 0.00 10.25 8.21
CA PRO A 71 -0.08 11.63 8.67
C PRO A 71 -1.48 11.92 9.24
N ARG A 72 -1.56 12.85 10.19
CA ARG A 72 -2.82 13.31 10.77
C ARG A 72 -2.92 14.81 10.63
N PHE A 73 -3.80 15.26 9.74
CA PHE A 73 -4.14 16.67 9.55
C PHE A 73 -5.60 16.81 9.11
N ASN A 74 -6.14 18.01 9.21
CA ASN A 74 -7.50 18.30 8.77
C ASN A 74 -7.50 18.57 7.25
N PHE A 75 -7.88 17.56 6.46
CA PHE A 75 -7.90 17.66 4.99
C PHE A 75 -8.84 18.74 4.45
N LYS A 76 -9.84 19.18 5.24
CA LYS A 76 -10.79 20.23 4.84
C LYS A 76 -10.14 21.61 4.69
N GLU A 77 -9.03 21.85 5.36
CA GLU A 77 -8.28 23.11 5.33
C GLU A 77 -7.48 23.27 4.02
N TYR A 78 -7.31 22.21 3.27
CA TYR A 78 -6.56 22.20 2.01
C TYR A 78 -7.50 22.29 0.80
N THR A 79 -7.00 22.87 -0.29
CA THR A 79 -7.65 22.78 -1.59
C THR A 79 -7.41 21.44 -2.25
N LEU A 80 -8.24 21.05 -3.22
CA LEU A 80 -8.00 19.85 -4.03
C LEU A 80 -6.65 19.89 -4.75
N THR A 81 -6.22 21.06 -5.20
CA THR A 81 -4.93 21.26 -5.88
C THR A 81 -3.77 20.98 -4.94
N GLU A 82 -3.81 21.48 -3.70
CA GLU A 82 -2.78 21.24 -2.69
C GLU A 82 -2.71 19.77 -2.31
N LEU A 83 -3.85 19.11 -2.09
CA LEU A 83 -3.89 17.67 -1.80
C LEU A 83 -3.35 16.82 -2.94
N ASN A 84 -3.64 17.16 -4.20
CA ASN A 84 -3.06 16.49 -5.36
C ASN A 84 -1.54 16.70 -5.44
N GLN A 85 -1.05 17.91 -5.19
CA GLN A 85 0.40 18.16 -5.16
C GLN A 85 1.09 17.34 -4.06
N MET A 86 0.53 17.31 -2.86
CA MET A 86 1.05 16.47 -1.76
C MET A 86 1.04 14.99 -2.14
N LEU A 87 0.02 14.52 -2.85
CA LEU A 87 -0.09 13.14 -3.34
C LEU A 87 1.02 12.83 -4.36
N ASP A 88 1.24 13.72 -5.33
CA ASP A 88 2.30 13.55 -6.33
C ASP A 88 3.68 13.46 -5.69
N ASP A 89 3.97 14.33 -4.73
CA ASP A 89 5.26 14.38 -4.02
C ASP A 89 5.50 13.09 -3.21
N VAL A 90 4.48 12.59 -2.51
CA VAL A 90 4.62 11.35 -1.73
C VAL A 90 4.72 10.11 -2.62
N VAL A 91 4.05 10.09 -3.78
CA VAL A 91 4.16 9.01 -4.78
C VAL A 91 5.58 8.89 -5.31
N ILE A 92 6.24 10.02 -5.58
CA ILE A 92 7.65 10.04 -6.01
C ILE A 92 8.54 9.42 -4.92
N THR A 93 8.32 9.82 -3.66
CA THR A 93 9.07 9.29 -2.53
C THR A 93 8.84 7.80 -2.32
N ALA A 94 7.60 7.34 -2.34
CA ALA A 94 7.24 5.93 -2.18
C ALA A 94 7.88 5.05 -3.28
N LYS A 95 7.89 5.52 -4.53
CA LYS A 95 8.57 4.83 -5.63
C LYS A 95 10.06 4.68 -5.39
N ARG A 96 10.73 5.75 -4.90
CA ARG A 96 12.16 5.69 -4.58
C ARG A 96 12.44 4.70 -3.47
N VAL A 97 11.68 4.76 -2.36
CA VAL A 97 11.84 3.84 -1.23
C VAL A 97 11.68 2.38 -1.71
N ARG A 98 10.64 2.08 -2.49
CA ARG A 98 10.44 0.74 -3.04
C ARG A 98 11.61 0.28 -3.92
N GLN A 99 12.16 1.16 -4.75
CA GLN A 99 13.33 0.81 -5.59
C GLN A 99 14.58 0.53 -4.75
N GLU A 100 14.77 1.31 -3.66
CA GLU A 100 15.86 1.09 -2.71
C GLU A 100 15.69 -0.25 -1.97
N GLU A 101 14.48 -0.57 -1.52
CA GLU A 101 14.15 -1.86 -0.88
C GLU A 101 14.39 -3.05 -1.83
N GLU A 102 13.90 -2.98 -3.07
CA GLU A 102 14.12 -4.00 -4.10
C GLU A 102 15.61 -4.17 -4.44
N PHE A 103 16.38 -3.10 -4.41
CA PHE A 103 17.83 -3.16 -4.61
C PHE A 103 18.51 -3.90 -3.44
N VAL A 104 18.20 -3.51 -2.19
CA VAL A 104 18.74 -4.15 -0.98
C VAL A 104 18.36 -5.63 -0.94
N GLU A 105 17.10 -5.97 -1.26
CA GLU A 105 16.64 -7.35 -1.30
C GLU A 105 17.44 -8.18 -2.32
N ARG A 106 17.67 -7.64 -3.52
CA ARG A 106 18.47 -8.33 -4.55
C ARG A 106 19.91 -8.55 -4.13
N GLU A 107 20.54 -7.57 -3.46
CA GLU A 107 21.91 -7.72 -2.96
C GLU A 107 21.97 -8.75 -1.81
N ASN A 108 20.98 -8.76 -0.91
CA ASN A 108 20.85 -9.76 0.14
C ASN A 108 20.71 -11.19 -0.44
N TRP A 109 19.89 -11.35 -1.50
CA TRP A 109 19.75 -12.63 -2.19
C TRP A 109 21.04 -13.09 -2.86
N LYS A 110 21.84 -12.20 -3.44
CA LYS A 110 23.13 -12.55 -4.02
C LYS A 110 24.12 -13.02 -2.95
N GLU A 111 24.18 -12.30 -1.84
CA GLU A 111 25.06 -12.66 -0.73
C GLU A 111 24.63 -14.00 -0.09
N TYR A 112 23.33 -14.18 0.15
CA TYR A 112 22.78 -15.45 0.65
C TYR A 112 23.13 -16.62 -0.27
N ARG A 113 22.93 -16.44 -1.58
CA ARG A 113 23.30 -17.48 -2.58
C ARG A 113 24.77 -17.83 -2.54
N LYS A 114 25.64 -16.83 -2.42
CA LYS A 114 27.08 -17.04 -2.29
C LYS A 114 27.42 -17.87 -1.03
N GLN A 115 26.85 -17.52 0.11
CA GLN A 115 27.03 -18.25 1.36
C GLN A 115 26.57 -19.71 1.25
N MET A 116 25.45 -19.98 0.58
CA MET A 116 24.97 -21.35 0.36
C MET A 116 25.88 -22.16 -0.55
N ILE A 117 26.47 -21.54 -1.55
CA ILE A 117 27.48 -22.19 -2.43
C ILE A 117 28.74 -22.56 -1.63
N GLU A 118 29.29 -21.61 -0.86
CA GLU A 118 30.47 -21.82 -0.03
C GLU A 118 30.23 -22.92 1.04
N HIS A 119 29.03 -22.92 1.63
CA HIS A 119 28.63 -23.96 2.60
C HIS A 119 28.53 -25.34 1.93
N ALA A 120 27.89 -25.42 0.75
CA ALA A 120 27.78 -26.67 0.02
C ALA A 120 29.15 -27.25 -0.39
N GLU A 121 30.05 -26.39 -0.86
CA GLU A 121 31.42 -26.78 -1.21
C GLU A 121 32.20 -27.28 0.00
N TYR A 122 32.12 -26.58 1.15
CA TYR A 122 32.84 -26.95 2.36
C TYR A 122 32.41 -28.32 2.91
N PHE A 123 31.10 -28.61 2.90
CA PHE A 123 30.56 -29.87 3.42
C PHE A 123 30.42 -30.98 2.36
N GLY A 124 30.67 -30.70 1.09
CA GLY A 124 30.54 -31.67 -0.01
C GLY A 124 29.08 -32.10 -0.26
N ILE A 125 28.13 -31.21 -0.01
CA ILE A 125 26.71 -31.43 -0.21
C ILE A 125 26.18 -30.62 -1.41
N SER A 126 24.92 -30.85 -1.83
CA SER A 126 24.30 -30.01 -2.86
C SER A 126 23.92 -28.64 -2.29
N ILE A 127 23.81 -27.63 -3.17
CA ILE A 127 23.32 -26.28 -2.79
C ILE A 127 21.89 -26.39 -2.23
N ALA A 128 21.07 -27.29 -2.78
CA ALA A 128 19.71 -27.53 -2.29
C ALA A 128 19.71 -28.05 -0.85
N ASP A 129 20.60 -28.99 -0.54
CA ASP A 129 20.75 -29.52 0.84
C ASP A 129 21.25 -28.42 1.79
N ALA A 130 22.23 -27.60 1.37
CA ALA A 130 22.71 -26.46 2.15
C ALA A 130 21.58 -25.47 2.50
N VAL A 131 20.73 -25.14 1.53
CA VAL A 131 19.54 -24.28 1.75
C VAL A 131 18.56 -24.94 2.73
N ILE A 132 18.29 -26.24 2.57
CA ILE A 132 17.38 -26.98 3.47
C ILE A 132 17.94 -27.01 4.90
N GLU A 133 19.25 -27.20 5.08
CA GLU A 133 19.89 -27.13 6.39
C GLU A 133 19.79 -25.77 7.04
N ASP A 134 19.99 -24.68 6.26
CA ASP A 134 19.87 -23.32 6.74
C ASP A 134 18.42 -23.00 7.14
N MET A 135 17.44 -23.38 6.34
CA MET A 135 16.02 -23.24 6.66
C MET A 135 15.65 -23.97 7.96
N LYS A 136 16.12 -25.21 8.15
CA LYS A 136 15.86 -25.94 9.40
C LYS A 136 16.44 -25.26 10.62
N LYS A 137 17.62 -24.64 10.51
CA LYS A 137 18.23 -23.85 11.60
C LYS A 137 17.41 -22.59 11.88
N SER A 138 16.92 -21.94 10.84
CA SER A 138 16.09 -20.73 10.94
C SER A 138 14.71 -21.03 11.55
N ASP A 139 14.06 -22.13 11.16
CA ASP A 139 12.78 -22.57 11.73
C ASP A 139 12.88 -22.89 13.22
N CYS A 140 14.02 -23.39 13.70
CA CYS A 140 14.27 -23.56 15.14
C CYS A 140 14.33 -22.23 15.91
N GLN A 141 14.67 -21.12 15.25
CA GLN A 141 14.67 -19.78 15.87
C GLN A 141 13.29 -19.09 15.74
N TYR A 142 12.48 -19.45 14.72
CA TYR A 142 11.20 -18.82 14.40
C TYR A 142 9.97 -19.68 14.69
N SER A 143 10.12 -20.79 15.44
CA SER A 143 8.98 -21.66 15.82
C SER A 143 7.86 -20.95 16.61
N GLY A 144 8.02 -19.66 16.91
CA GLY A 144 6.98 -18.80 17.46
C GLY A 144 6.16 -18.00 16.42
N CYS A 145 6.59 -17.94 15.15
CA CYS A 145 5.91 -17.09 14.13
C CYS A 145 5.01 -17.86 13.15
N LEU A 146 5.09 -19.20 13.10
CA LEU A 146 4.28 -20.03 12.17
C LEU A 146 2.89 -20.42 12.69
N LEU A 147 2.43 -19.83 13.80
CA LEU A 147 1.06 -20.05 14.31
C LEU A 147 0.03 -19.03 13.80
N TYR A 148 0.37 -18.23 12.78
CA TYR A 148 -0.55 -17.27 12.15
C TYR A 148 -0.60 -17.44 10.61
N THR A 149 -0.87 -18.65 10.15
CA THR A 149 -1.42 -18.89 8.80
C THR A 149 -2.73 -19.64 8.89
#